data_8cb8f3b56e7dc25fee8dcc78c3a8364e
#
_entry.id   8cb8f3b56e7dc25fee8dcc78c3a8364e
#
_cell.length_a   1.000
_cell.length_b   1.000
_cell.length_c   1.000
_cell.angle_alpha   90.00
_cell.angle_beta   90.00
_cell.angle_gamma   90.00
#
_symmetry.space_group_name_H-M   'P 1'
#
loop_
_entity.id
_entity.type
_entity.pdbx_description
1 polymer ?
#
loop_
_entity_poly.entity_id
_entity_poly.type
_entity_poly.pdbx_seq_one_letter_code
_entity_poly.pdbx_strand_id
1 'polypeptide(L)'
;MTETALALWINSVFAGFDTSITMAVHRLYEIGGGFFTPLFEFISILGKGGAFLIFLSLLLTFYKPTRRFGTAMCLGLLLGALVTNCCLKVLIARARPYTDESSIYYQFWQLVGMHTESDKSFPSGHTTAAFGACVPVFLIGKKRVSWTALLFGVLMGIARIYLCVHYPSDVVAGFLVGTLAGCTAVIIASRLPAKWYELEFIKRKRGAHECSD
;
A
#
# COMPACT_ATOMS: atom_id res chain seq x y z
N MET A 1 13.85 22.39 2.42
CA MET A 1 12.51 22.45 3.07
C MET A 1 12.71 22.10 4.54
N THR A 2 12.30 22.97 5.44
CA THR A 2 12.41 22.73 6.89
C THR A 2 11.39 21.68 7.34
N GLU A 3 11.86 20.66 8.05
CA GLU A 3 11.00 19.67 8.70
C GLU A 3 10.16 20.34 9.82
N THR A 4 8.98 19.81 10.07
CA THR A 4 8.13 20.27 11.18
C THR A 4 8.67 19.77 12.54
N ALA A 5 8.29 20.44 13.63
CA ALA A 5 8.64 19.98 14.97
C ALA A 5 8.15 18.53 15.25
N LEU A 6 7.01 18.16 14.65
CA LEU A 6 6.47 16.79 14.75
C LEU A 6 7.33 15.77 13.99
N ALA A 7 7.86 16.13 12.82
CA ALA A 7 8.80 15.28 12.08
C ALA A 7 10.08 15.06 12.88
N LEU A 8 10.64 16.13 13.46
CA LEU A 8 11.85 16.05 14.29
C LEU A 8 11.62 15.18 15.55
N TRP A 9 10.46 15.30 16.17
CA TRP A 9 10.08 14.43 17.29
C TRP A 9 9.99 12.96 16.87
N ILE A 10 9.33 12.63 15.73
CA ILE A 10 9.28 11.28 15.18
C ILE A 10 10.70 10.76 14.90
N ASN A 11 11.57 11.58 14.30
CA ASN A 11 12.95 11.22 14.04
C ASN A 11 13.71 10.85 15.32
N SER A 12 13.52 11.62 16.40
CA SER A 12 14.18 11.34 17.69
C SER A 12 13.67 10.08 18.38
N VAL A 13 12.35 9.90 18.43
CA VAL A 13 11.71 8.76 19.14
C VAL A 13 11.97 7.44 18.42
N PHE A 14 11.92 7.43 17.09
CA PHE A 14 12.04 6.21 16.29
C PHE A 14 13.45 5.97 15.73
N ALA A 15 14.45 6.81 16.02
CA ALA A 15 15.80 6.69 15.47
C ALA A 15 16.38 5.27 15.58
N GLY A 16 16.37 4.70 16.77
CA GLY A 16 16.91 3.35 17.02
C GLY A 16 16.12 2.24 16.32
N PHE A 17 14.79 2.34 16.31
CA PHE A 17 13.91 1.42 15.63
C PHE A 17 14.14 1.47 14.10
N ASP A 18 14.12 2.68 13.55
CA ASP A 18 14.28 2.91 12.10
C ASP A 18 15.64 2.38 11.62
N THR A 19 16.72 2.70 12.34
CA THR A 19 18.07 2.22 11.98
C THR A 19 18.16 0.71 12.08
N SER A 20 17.71 0.11 13.18
CA SER A 20 17.85 -1.33 13.42
C SER A 20 17.11 -2.16 12.37
N ILE A 21 15.87 -1.77 12.03
CA ILE A 21 15.07 -2.48 11.02
C ILE A 21 15.63 -2.25 9.62
N THR A 22 16.06 -1.03 9.29
CA THR A 22 16.68 -0.74 7.99
C THR A 22 17.94 -1.57 7.78
N MET A 23 18.82 -1.65 8.80
CA MET A 23 20.01 -2.52 8.74
C MET A 23 19.65 -4.00 8.58
N ALA A 24 18.63 -4.48 9.30
CA ALA A 24 18.18 -5.87 9.16
C ALA A 24 17.67 -6.17 7.74
N VAL A 25 16.91 -5.25 7.13
CA VAL A 25 16.43 -5.39 5.76
C VAL A 25 17.57 -5.25 4.75
N HIS A 26 18.54 -4.36 5.00
CA HIS A 26 19.69 -4.16 4.11
C HIS A 26 20.59 -5.40 4.02
N ARG A 27 20.62 -6.26 5.06
CA ARG A 27 21.33 -7.56 4.99
C ARG A 27 20.86 -8.44 3.83
N LEU A 28 19.64 -8.26 3.34
CA LEU A 28 19.18 -8.95 2.12
C LEU A 28 20.00 -8.52 0.89
N TYR A 29 20.40 -7.25 0.83
CA TYR A 29 21.29 -6.75 -0.21
C TYR A 29 22.71 -7.31 -0.03
N GLU A 30 23.25 -7.30 1.18
CA GLU A 30 24.59 -7.81 1.48
C GLU A 30 24.72 -9.30 1.14
N ILE A 31 23.74 -10.12 1.54
CA ILE A 31 23.73 -11.58 1.28
C ILE A 31 23.50 -11.87 -0.21
N GLY A 32 22.60 -11.15 -0.86
CA GLY A 32 22.21 -11.40 -2.24
C GLY A 32 22.96 -10.61 -3.30
N GLY A 33 23.89 -9.68 -2.91
CA GLY A 33 24.62 -8.85 -3.88
C GLY A 33 23.70 -8.09 -4.83
N GLY A 34 22.54 -7.62 -4.35
CA GLY A 34 21.53 -6.92 -5.18
C GLY A 34 20.55 -7.84 -5.92
N PHE A 35 20.66 -9.17 -5.80
CA PHE A 35 19.74 -10.12 -6.45
C PHE A 35 18.25 -9.83 -6.18
N PHE A 36 17.92 -9.37 -4.97
CA PHE A 36 16.54 -9.06 -4.58
C PHE A 36 16.05 -7.69 -5.06
N THR A 37 16.94 -6.81 -5.54
CA THR A 37 16.59 -5.45 -5.95
C THR A 37 15.49 -5.42 -7.03
N PRO A 38 15.59 -6.16 -8.15
CA PRO A 38 14.53 -6.17 -9.17
C PRO A 38 13.18 -6.65 -8.64
N LEU A 39 13.16 -7.59 -7.69
CA LEU A 39 11.92 -8.05 -7.07
C LEU A 39 11.24 -6.94 -6.25
N PHE A 40 12.01 -6.25 -5.41
CA PHE A 40 11.46 -5.17 -4.58
C PHE A 40 11.10 -3.93 -5.41
N GLU A 41 11.83 -3.64 -6.47
CA GLU A 41 11.45 -2.64 -7.47
C GLU A 41 10.11 -2.97 -8.12
N PHE A 42 9.95 -4.19 -8.59
CA PHE A 42 8.69 -4.66 -9.21
C PHE A 42 7.51 -4.54 -8.23
N ILE A 43 7.68 -5.01 -6.98
CA ILE A 43 6.65 -4.86 -5.94
C ILE A 43 6.33 -3.38 -5.71
N SER A 44 7.35 -2.52 -5.64
CA SER A 44 7.18 -1.08 -5.46
C SER A 44 6.41 -0.43 -6.62
N ILE A 45 6.70 -0.83 -7.88
CA ILE A 45 5.98 -0.34 -9.08
C ILE A 45 4.49 -0.66 -8.99
N LEU A 46 4.11 -1.85 -8.50
CA LEU A 46 2.70 -2.21 -8.31
C LEU A 46 1.97 -1.31 -7.29
N GLY A 47 2.72 -0.70 -6.37
CA GLY A 47 2.18 0.26 -5.40
C GLY A 47 2.20 1.72 -5.87
N LYS A 48 2.89 2.04 -6.98
CA LYS A 48 3.12 3.42 -7.42
C LYS A 48 1.81 4.16 -7.68
N GLY A 49 1.58 5.23 -6.90
CA GLY A 49 0.35 6.00 -6.96
C GLY A 49 -0.93 5.20 -6.66
N GLY A 50 -0.81 3.95 -6.21
CA GLY A 50 -1.95 3.04 -6.06
C GLY A 50 -2.58 2.59 -7.38
N ALA A 51 -2.01 2.95 -8.53
CA ALA A 51 -2.64 2.80 -9.86
C ALA A 51 -3.07 1.36 -10.16
N PHE A 52 -2.20 0.38 -9.92
CA PHE A 52 -2.55 -1.03 -10.11
C PHE A 52 -3.69 -1.47 -9.20
N LEU A 53 -3.66 -1.08 -7.92
CA LEU A 53 -4.68 -1.44 -6.94
C LEU A 53 -6.02 -0.74 -7.24
N ILE A 54 -5.99 0.51 -7.71
CA ILE A 54 -7.17 1.23 -8.20
C ILE A 54 -7.75 0.52 -9.42
N PHE A 55 -6.94 0.21 -10.42
CA PHE A 55 -7.39 -0.52 -11.60
C PHE A 55 -8.02 -1.86 -11.24
N LEU A 56 -7.35 -2.66 -10.39
CA LEU A 56 -7.86 -3.95 -9.94
C LEU A 56 -9.18 -3.80 -9.17
N SER A 57 -9.27 -2.82 -8.28
CA SER A 57 -10.49 -2.58 -7.50
C SER A 57 -11.67 -2.17 -8.37
N LEU A 58 -11.45 -1.34 -9.39
CA LEU A 58 -12.46 -0.98 -10.38
C LEU A 58 -12.89 -2.19 -11.20
N LEU A 59 -11.93 -2.98 -11.72
CA LEU A 59 -12.24 -4.21 -12.46
C LEU A 59 -13.13 -5.15 -11.65
N LEU A 60 -12.79 -5.39 -10.38
CA LEU A 60 -13.57 -6.23 -9.47
C LEU A 60 -14.94 -5.62 -9.15
N THR A 61 -15.08 -4.29 -9.15
CA THR A 61 -16.36 -3.60 -8.92
C THR A 61 -17.32 -3.78 -10.10
N PHE A 62 -16.80 -3.76 -11.33
CA PHE A 62 -17.65 -3.93 -12.51
C PHE A 62 -18.12 -5.38 -12.73
N TYR A 63 -17.40 -6.37 -12.20
CA TYR A 63 -17.80 -7.77 -12.30
C TYR A 63 -18.67 -8.19 -11.10
N LYS A 64 -19.94 -8.55 -11.36
CA LYS A 64 -20.96 -8.81 -10.32
C LYS A 64 -20.51 -9.76 -9.19
N PRO A 65 -19.87 -10.93 -9.47
CA PRO A 65 -19.46 -11.87 -8.42
C PRO A 65 -18.40 -11.31 -7.45
N THR A 66 -17.56 -10.37 -7.90
CA THR A 66 -16.46 -9.80 -7.11
C THR A 66 -16.72 -8.37 -6.67
N ARG A 67 -17.87 -7.77 -7.03
CA ARG A 67 -18.19 -6.37 -6.78
C ARG A 67 -18.03 -5.97 -5.31
N ARG A 68 -18.40 -6.85 -4.40
CA ARG A 68 -18.26 -6.59 -2.96
C ARG A 68 -16.79 -6.35 -2.56
N PHE A 69 -15.89 -7.14 -3.13
CA PHE A 69 -14.45 -6.95 -2.92
C PHE A 69 -13.97 -5.64 -3.54
N GLY A 70 -14.29 -5.41 -4.82
CA GLY A 70 -13.87 -4.22 -5.55
C GLY A 70 -14.36 -2.94 -4.88
N THR A 71 -15.64 -2.87 -4.52
CA THR A 71 -16.22 -1.69 -3.82
C THR A 71 -15.50 -1.41 -2.50
N ALA A 72 -15.28 -2.44 -1.67
CA ALA A 72 -14.58 -2.27 -0.41
C ALA A 72 -13.10 -1.87 -0.60
N MET A 73 -12.42 -2.43 -1.61
CA MET A 73 -11.07 -2.02 -1.97
C MET A 73 -11.01 -0.55 -2.43
N CYS A 74 -11.92 -0.12 -3.31
CA CYS A 74 -12.01 1.28 -3.76
C CYS A 74 -12.18 2.24 -2.58
N LEU A 75 -13.10 1.93 -1.68
CA LEU A 75 -13.33 2.73 -0.48
C LEU A 75 -12.10 2.77 0.44
N GLY A 76 -11.42 1.63 0.66
CA GLY A 76 -10.22 1.57 1.48
C GLY A 76 -9.06 2.37 0.89
N LEU A 77 -8.86 2.30 -0.43
CA LEU A 77 -7.88 3.11 -1.15
C LEU A 77 -8.19 4.61 -1.02
N LEU A 78 -9.45 4.99 -1.24
CA LEU A 78 -9.88 6.39 -1.13
C LEU A 78 -9.68 6.95 0.29
N LEU A 79 -10.18 6.24 1.30
CA LEU A 79 -10.04 6.66 2.70
C LEU A 79 -8.57 6.75 3.12
N GLY A 80 -7.78 5.74 2.76
CA GLY A 80 -6.34 5.73 3.03
C GLY A 80 -5.61 6.89 2.36
N ALA A 81 -5.92 7.17 1.09
CA ALA A 81 -5.33 8.28 0.35
C ALA A 81 -5.71 9.64 0.95
N LEU A 82 -6.97 9.84 1.34
CA LEU A 82 -7.42 11.08 1.99
C LEU A 82 -6.66 11.33 3.30
N VAL A 83 -6.59 10.33 4.18
CA VAL A 83 -5.89 10.48 5.46
C VAL A 83 -4.39 10.69 5.25
N THR A 84 -3.77 9.91 4.37
CA THR A 84 -2.32 9.97 4.13
C THR A 84 -1.92 11.26 3.42
N ASN A 85 -2.52 11.55 2.25
CA ASN A 85 -2.02 12.62 1.38
C ASN A 85 -2.58 14.00 1.74
N CYS A 86 -3.86 14.08 2.14
CA CYS A 86 -4.48 15.36 2.45
C CYS A 86 -4.28 15.81 3.90
N CYS A 87 -4.01 14.86 4.82
CA CYS A 87 -3.84 15.18 6.24
C CYS A 87 -2.40 14.95 6.72
N LEU A 88 -1.97 13.70 6.84
CA LEU A 88 -0.74 13.36 7.58
C LEU A 88 0.54 13.85 6.88
N LYS A 89 0.66 13.71 5.55
CA LYS A 89 1.84 14.18 4.81
C LYS A 89 2.02 15.69 4.90
N VAL A 90 0.91 16.43 4.87
CA VAL A 90 0.93 17.89 4.98
C VAL A 90 1.29 18.33 6.40
N LEU A 91 0.71 17.68 7.42
CA LEU A 91 0.91 18.05 8.82
C LEU A 91 2.31 17.69 9.34
N ILE A 92 2.82 16.52 8.96
CA ILE A 92 4.08 16.01 9.51
C ILE A 92 5.28 16.46 8.67
N ALA A 93 5.17 16.44 7.35
CA ALA A 93 6.17 16.92 6.40
C ALA A 93 7.59 16.36 6.62
N ARG A 94 7.71 15.08 7.05
CA ARG A 94 8.98 14.39 7.31
C ARG A 94 9.81 14.27 6.04
N ALA A 95 11.11 14.59 6.13
CA ALA A 95 12.06 14.36 5.05
C ALA A 95 12.25 12.86 4.78
N ARG A 96 12.75 12.52 3.61
CA ARG A 96 13.00 11.12 3.25
C ARG A 96 14.37 10.65 3.74
N PRO A 97 14.56 9.32 3.97
CA PRO A 97 15.81 8.77 4.47
C PRO A 97 17.04 9.17 3.66
N TYR A 98 16.88 9.26 2.34
CA TYR A 98 17.96 9.56 1.40
C TYR A 98 18.28 11.06 1.23
N THR A 99 17.63 11.95 1.97
CA THR A 99 17.87 13.41 1.84
C THR A 99 19.07 13.90 2.64
N ASP A 100 19.54 13.14 3.63
CA ASP A 100 20.74 13.40 4.39
C ASP A 100 21.89 12.56 3.84
N GLU A 101 22.78 13.20 3.06
CA GLU A 101 23.92 12.57 2.41
C GLU A 101 24.93 11.96 3.40
N SER A 102 24.96 12.43 4.65
CA SER A 102 25.81 11.90 5.69
C SER A 102 25.26 10.63 6.36
N SER A 103 24.02 10.30 6.10
CA SER A 103 23.33 9.18 6.74
C SER A 103 23.67 7.82 6.13
N ILE A 104 23.55 6.75 6.95
CA ILE A 104 23.64 5.37 6.47
C ILE A 104 22.52 5.03 5.46
N TYR A 105 21.36 5.69 5.57
CA TYR A 105 20.25 5.51 4.65
C TYR A 105 20.59 5.97 3.24
N TYR A 106 21.32 7.08 3.10
CA TYR A 106 21.77 7.58 1.81
C TYR A 106 22.74 6.60 1.15
N GLN A 107 23.69 6.04 1.91
CA GLN A 107 24.62 5.03 1.40
C GLN A 107 23.88 3.78 0.89
N PHE A 108 22.91 3.29 1.66
CA PHE A 108 22.11 2.14 1.23
C PHE A 108 21.25 2.46 0.01
N TRP A 109 20.66 3.65 -0.04
CA TRP A 109 19.86 4.11 -1.18
C TRP A 109 20.67 4.15 -2.48
N GLN A 110 21.92 4.54 -2.44
CA GLN A 110 22.81 4.51 -3.60
C GLN A 110 23.05 3.10 -4.14
N LEU A 111 23.12 2.09 -3.27
CA LEU A 111 23.34 0.70 -3.64
C LEU A 111 22.11 0.05 -4.31
N VAL A 112 20.91 0.53 -4.03
CA VAL A 112 19.64 -0.07 -4.49
C VAL A 112 18.95 0.71 -5.60
N GLY A 113 19.68 1.55 -6.35
CA GLY A 113 19.19 2.16 -7.59
C GLY A 113 18.70 3.60 -7.47
N MET A 114 18.92 4.30 -6.35
CA MET A 114 18.65 5.74 -6.15
C MET A 114 17.22 6.18 -6.52
N HIS A 115 16.22 5.38 -6.13
CA HIS A 115 14.83 5.70 -6.40
C HIS A 115 14.37 6.94 -5.65
N THR A 116 13.75 7.88 -6.36
CA THR A 116 13.25 9.14 -5.80
C THR A 116 11.73 9.20 -5.79
N GLU A 117 11.19 9.90 -4.81
CA GLU A 117 9.77 10.17 -4.68
C GLU A 117 9.56 11.68 -4.52
N SER A 118 8.49 12.22 -5.09
CA SER A 118 8.24 13.68 -5.14
C SER A 118 7.61 14.25 -3.87
N ASP A 119 7.07 13.39 -3.00
CA ASP A 119 6.31 13.78 -1.82
C ASP A 119 7.03 13.48 -0.49
N LYS A 120 6.39 13.81 0.64
CA LYS A 120 6.93 13.64 1.99
C LYS A 120 6.94 12.18 2.42
N SER A 121 7.84 11.85 3.37
CA SER A 121 8.09 10.47 3.79
C SER A 121 6.94 9.87 4.60
N PHE A 122 6.42 10.59 5.60
CA PHE A 122 5.47 10.05 6.58
C PHE A 122 4.00 10.37 6.26
N PRO A 123 3.10 9.40 6.34
CA PRO A 123 3.33 7.96 6.36
C PRO A 123 3.56 7.40 4.96
N SER A 124 3.97 6.11 4.84
CA SER A 124 4.16 5.46 3.55
C SER A 124 2.86 5.29 2.77
N GLY A 125 2.73 6.03 1.66
CA GLY A 125 1.55 5.97 0.79
C GLY A 125 1.37 4.62 0.11
N HIS A 126 2.46 3.97 -0.33
CA HIS A 126 2.44 2.62 -0.91
C HIS A 126 1.90 1.59 0.08
N THR A 127 2.38 1.62 1.32
CA THR A 127 1.91 0.72 2.39
C THR A 127 0.46 1.00 2.75
N THR A 128 0.07 2.27 2.87
CA THR A 128 -1.34 2.66 3.11
C THR A 128 -2.26 2.12 2.01
N ALA A 129 -1.90 2.31 0.75
CA ALA A 129 -2.70 1.81 -0.38
C ALA A 129 -2.77 0.27 -0.39
N ALA A 130 -1.64 -0.41 -0.16
CA ALA A 130 -1.59 -1.87 -0.11
C ALA A 130 -2.53 -2.43 0.98
N PHE A 131 -2.44 -1.94 2.23
CA PHE A 131 -3.30 -2.41 3.30
C PHE A 131 -4.75 -1.94 3.16
N GLY A 132 -4.98 -0.71 2.66
CA GLY A 132 -6.33 -0.21 2.35
C GLY A 132 -7.08 -1.09 1.36
N ALA A 133 -6.37 -1.69 0.40
CA ALA A 133 -6.94 -2.63 -0.56
C ALA A 133 -6.98 -4.07 -0.04
N CYS A 134 -5.93 -4.55 0.60
CA CYS A 134 -5.76 -5.96 0.97
C CYS A 134 -6.58 -6.36 2.21
N VAL A 135 -6.77 -5.47 3.18
CA VAL A 135 -7.57 -5.74 4.38
C VAL A 135 -9.04 -6.05 4.02
N PRO A 136 -9.72 -5.31 3.14
CA PRO A 136 -11.04 -5.70 2.66
C PRO A 136 -11.08 -7.10 2.03
N VAL A 137 -10.08 -7.45 1.21
CA VAL A 137 -9.99 -8.78 0.61
C VAL A 137 -9.85 -9.85 1.69
N PHE A 138 -9.02 -9.62 2.69
CA PHE A 138 -8.86 -10.53 3.81
C PHE A 138 -10.14 -10.69 4.64
N LEU A 139 -10.83 -9.59 4.95
CA LEU A 139 -12.02 -9.61 5.81
C LEU A 139 -13.23 -10.27 5.13
N ILE A 140 -13.42 -10.02 3.84
CA ILE A 140 -14.57 -10.53 3.06
C ILE A 140 -14.30 -11.94 2.52
N GLY A 141 -13.05 -12.24 2.17
CA GLY A 141 -12.66 -13.47 1.50
C GLY A 141 -12.59 -14.72 2.39
N LYS A 142 -12.45 -15.87 1.73
CA LYS A 142 -12.19 -17.15 2.41
C LYS A 142 -10.80 -17.11 3.03
N LYS A 143 -10.69 -17.24 4.35
CA LYS A 143 -9.42 -17.11 5.11
C LYS A 143 -8.31 -18.03 4.59
N ARG A 144 -8.65 -19.19 4.04
CA ARG A 144 -7.67 -20.14 3.47
C ARG A 144 -6.80 -19.51 2.36
N VAL A 145 -7.31 -18.52 1.63
CA VAL A 145 -6.61 -17.90 0.50
C VAL A 145 -6.39 -16.40 0.72
N SER A 146 -7.37 -15.70 1.31
CA SER A 146 -7.35 -14.23 1.39
C SER A 146 -6.21 -13.64 2.26
N TRP A 147 -5.53 -14.46 3.10
CA TRP A 147 -4.34 -14.02 3.82
C TRP A 147 -3.17 -13.64 2.88
N THR A 148 -3.14 -14.20 1.66
CA THR A 148 -2.10 -13.86 0.67
C THR A 148 -2.14 -12.39 0.26
N ALA A 149 -3.32 -11.76 0.35
CA ALA A 149 -3.44 -10.32 0.15
C ALA A 149 -2.66 -9.53 1.21
N LEU A 150 -2.73 -9.94 2.48
CA LEU A 150 -1.97 -9.30 3.55
C LEU A 150 -0.45 -9.48 3.36
N LEU A 151 -0.03 -10.65 2.84
CA LEU A 151 1.36 -10.90 2.51
C LEU A 151 1.87 -9.88 1.46
N PHE A 152 1.06 -9.56 0.45
CA PHE A 152 1.41 -8.51 -0.51
C PHE A 152 1.60 -7.15 0.19
N GLY A 153 0.74 -6.79 1.14
CA GLY A 153 0.89 -5.57 1.94
C GLY A 153 2.19 -5.53 2.74
N VAL A 154 2.56 -6.66 3.37
CA VAL A 154 3.83 -6.80 4.10
C VAL A 154 5.03 -6.67 3.16
N LEU A 155 5.02 -7.38 2.04
CA LEU A 155 6.08 -7.30 1.03
C LEU A 155 6.22 -5.90 0.46
N MET A 156 5.10 -5.18 0.27
CA MET A 156 5.13 -3.77 -0.10
C MET A 156 5.87 -2.92 0.93
N GLY A 157 5.57 -3.08 2.22
CA GLY A 157 6.27 -2.37 3.29
C GLY A 157 7.77 -2.67 3.31
N ILE A 158 8.14 -3.95 3.21
CA ILE A 158 9.55 -4.38 3.15
C ILE A 158 10.26 -3.76 1.92
N ALA A 159 9.60 -3.75 0.77
CA ALA A 159 10.16 -3.15 -0.45
C ALA A 159 10.49 -1.66 -0.26
N ARG A 160 9.64 -0.91 0.45
CA ARG A 160 9.88 0.52 0.71
C ARG A 160 11.06 0.76 1.65
N ILE A 161 11.28 -0.12 2.63
CA ILE A 161 12.43 -0.08 3.53
C ILE A 161 13.70 -0.50 2.76
N TYR A 162 13.65 -1.59 1.99
CA TYR A 162 14.77 -2.10 1.21
C TYR A 162 15.31 -1.05 0.23
N LEU A 163 14.41 -0.35 -0.48
CA LEU A 163 14.76 0.71 -1.42
C LEU A 163 15.16 2.03 -0.72
N CYS A 164 15.20 2.07 0.61
CA CYS A 164 15.55 3.24 1.43
C CYS A 164 14.77 4.52 1.09
N VAL A 165 13.53 4.39 0.63
CA VAL A 165 12.66 5.53 0.30
C VAL A 165 11.68 5.90 1.43
N HIS A 166 11.56 5.04 2.44
CA HIS A 166 10.80 5.26 3.66
C HIS A 166 11.53 4.71 4.90
N TYR A 167 11.35 5.36 6.02
CA TYR A 167 11.72 4.80 7.31
C TYR A 167 10.78 3.66 7.70
N PRO A 168 11.23 2.66 8.48
CA PRO A 168 10.36 1.62 9.05
C PRO A 168 9.15 2.17 9.80
N SER A 169 9.30 3.25 10.56
CA SER A 169 8.19 3.92 11.27
C SER A 169 7.15 4.51 10.31
N ASP A 170 7.55 5.00 9.12
CA ASP A 170 6.61 5.46 8.09
C ASP A 170 5.78 4.28 7.54
N VAL A 171 6.41 3.11 7.41
CA VAL A 171 5.77 1.88 6.94
C VAL A 171 4.78 1.37 7.97
N VAL A 172 5.15 1.35 9.26
CA VAL A 172 4.24 0.98 10.36
C VAL A 172 3.04 1.94 10.41
N ALA A 173 3.26 3.24 10.31
CA ALA A 173 2.17 4.21 10.25
C ALA A 173 1.27 3.99 9.02
N GLY A 174 1.85 3.73 7.86
CA GLY A 174 1.11 3.38 6.64
C GLY A 174 0.28 2.09 6.78
N PHE A 175 0.83 1.07 7.44
CA PHE A 175 0.12 -0.16 7.80
C PHE A 175 -1.10 0.13 8.68
N LEU A 176 -0.94 0.95 9.74
CA LEU A 176 -2.04 1.29 10.64
C LEU A 176 -3.14 2.08 9.92
N VAL A 177 -2.77 3.13 9.18
CA VAL A 177 -3.73 3.95 8.42
C VAL A 177 -4.45 3.11 7.38
N GLY A 178 -3.73 2.30 6.60
CA GLY A 178 -4.30 1.43 5.58
C GLY A 178 -5.24 0.38 6.17
N THR A 179 -4.87 -0.23 7.30
CA THR A 179 -5.70 -1.21 7.99
C THR A 179 -7.00 -0.57 8.51
N LEU A 180 -6.91 0.59 9.16
CA LEU A 180 -8.10 1.30 9.63
C LEU A 180 -9.01 1.72 8.48
N ALA A 181 -8.44 2.24 7.39
CA ALA A 181 -9.17 2.58 6.18
C ALA A 181 -9.86 1.36 5.57
N GLY A 182 -9.17 0.22 5.47
CA GLY A 182 -9.72 -1.02 4.96
C GLY A 182 -10.85 -1.59 5.82
N CYS A 183 -10.70 -1.58 7.15
CA CYS A 183 -11.76 -2.00 8.08
C CYS A 183 -13.01 -1.10 7.94
N THR A 184 -12.82 0.22 7.94
CA THR A 184 -13.90 1.20 7.75
C THR A 184 -14.58 1.01 6.40
N ALA A 185 -13.81 0.75 5.34
CA ALA A 185 -14.34 0.47 4.01
C ALA A 185 -15.27 -0.75 3.99
N VAL A 186 -14.93 -1.83 4.70
CA VAL A 186 -15.78 -3.03 4.80
C VAL A 186 -17.08 -2.71 5.52
N ILE A 187 -17.02 -1.92 6.60
CA ILE A 187 -18.22 -1.49 7.33
C ILE A 187 -19.13 -0.65 6.42
N ILE A 188 -18.58 0.33 5.69
CA ILE A 188 -19.35 1.16 4.76
C ILE A 188 -19.93 0.31 3.64
N ALA A 189 -19.13 -0.55 3.00
CA ALA A 189 -19.56 -1.43 1.92
C ALA A 189 -20.69 -2.38 2.37
N SER A 190 -20.66 -2.86 3.61
CA SER A 190 -21.71 -3.74 4.14
C SER A 190 -23.06 -3.05 4.33
N ARG A 191 -23.08 -1.72 4.40
CA ARG A 191 -24.28 -0.89 4.55
C ARG A 191 -24.84 -0.37 3.24
N LEU A 192 -24.16 -0.63 2.12
CA LEU A 192 -24.69 -0.27 0.80
C LEU A 192 -25.93 -1.09 0.47
N PRO A 193 -26.92 -0.50 -0.25
CA PRO A 193 -28.15 -1.19 -0.63
C PRO A 193 -27.87 -2.48 -1.42
N ALA A 194 -28.62 -3.56 -1.17
CA ALA A 194 -28.47 -4.82 -1.91
C ALA A 194 -28.55 -4.63 -3.43
N LYS A 195 -29.39 -3.69 -3.88
CA LYS A 195 -29.52 -3.30 -5.29
C LYS A 195 -28.19 -2.94 -5.94
N TRP A 196 -27.24 -2.31 -5.20
CA TRP A 196 -25.90 -2.00 -5.70
C TRP A 196 -25.14 -3.25 -6.14
N TYR A 197 -25.25 -4.33 -5.37
CA TYR A 197 -24.55 -5.59 -5.64
C TYR A 197 -25.25 -6.45 -6.71
N GLU A 198 -26.52 -6.15 -7.02
CA GLU A 198 -27.33 -6.85 -8.02
C GLU A 198 -27.24 -6.23 -9.41
N LEU A 199 -26.74 -4.99 -9.55
CA LEU A 199 -26.61 -4.31 -10.85
C LEU A 199 -25.75 -5.14 -11.83
N GLU A 200 -26.23 -5.27 -13.06
CA GLU A 200 -25.51 -5.90 -14.16
C GLU A 200 -24.97 -4.83 -15.10
N PHE A 201 -23.66 -4.48 -14.95
CA PHE A 201 -22.98 -3.58 -15.86
C PHE A 201 -22.57 -4.29 -17.17
N ILE A 202 -22.30 -5.59 -17.10
CA ILE A 202 -21.94 -6.43 -18.24
C ILE A 202 -23.03 -7.49 -18.38
N LYS A 203 -23.90 -7.33 -19.39
CA LYS A 203 -24.88 -8.36 -19.75
C LYS A 203 -24.12 -9.58 -20.29
N ARG A 204 -24.21 -10.70 -19.58
CA ARG A 204 -23.79 -11.97 -20.13
C ARG A 204 -24.71 -12.28 -21.31
N LYS A 205 -24.21 -12.35 -22.55
CA LYS A 205 -24.95 -12.94 -23.67
C LYS A 205 -25.28 -14.38 -23.24
N ARG A 206 -26.50 -14.62 -22.83
CA ARG A 206 -27.05 -15.98 -22.76
C ARG A 206 -27.03 -16.48 -24.20
N GLY A 207 -26.20 -17.50 -24.47
CA GLY A 207 -26.25 -18.20 -25.73
C GLY A 207 -27.68 -18.70 -25.93
N ALA A 208 -28.35 -18.18 -26.94
CA ALA A 208 -29.56 -18.74 -27.47
C ALA A 208 -29.19 -20.06 -28.13
N HIS A 209 -29.16 -21.13 -27.34
CA HIS A 209 -29.40 -22.47 -27.80
C HIS A 209 -30.87 -22.74 -27.51
N GLU A 210 -31.75 -22.11 -28.23
CA GLU A 210 -33.07 -22.69 -28.46
C GLU A 210 -32.89 -23.71 -29.59
N CYS A 211 -33.05 -24.96 -29.23
CA CYS A 211 -33.25 -26.05 -30.15
C CYS A 211 -34.47 -25.72 -31.02
N SER A 212 -34.26 -25.63 -32.32
CA SER A 212 -35.32 -25.79 -33.32
C SER A 212 -35.53 -27.29 -33.49
N ASP A 213 -36.61 -27.78 -32.96
CA ASP A 213 -37.23 -29.03 -33.45
C ASP A 213 -37.97 -28.77 -34.78
#